data_f1c7735ccaa77d16de26fd1136b3186c
#
_entry.id   f1c7735ccaa77d16de26fd1136b3186c
#
_cell.length_a   1.000
_cell.length_b   1.000
_cell.length_c   1.000
_cell.angle_alpha   90.00
_cell.angle_beta   90.00
_cell.angle_gamma   90.00
#
_symmetry.space_group_name_H-M   'P 1'
#
loop_
_entity.id
_entity.type
_entity.pdbx_description
1 polymer ?
#
loop_
_entity_poly.entity_id
_entity_poly.type
_entity_poly.pdbx_seq_one_letter_code
_entity_poly.pdbx_strand_id
1 'polypeptide(L)'
;MLKFVQPTIVIPPSISGGKTSRPVSLRKDRNYLFASTHIDVGGCSYYRILFISQLLSQKYINTSFCDARLAFKYTEIFPLIASFRLQRACGLRDVPWFRDIILPAKKRFGFPVVYEIDDILIRDDIPEYNCYRDIFREGAQAIPVYMDGADAITVTCAPLADYYSAKFRIPRAKFRVIPNYLPRYFFDSYDEVIVRDRIASQKSRKPRICFSCGLSHFDTKQIGSGDDFSGILDWIVQNRHRYQFIFHGGFPPTLARYAEDFIRVPVGPFLDYPRVRRSLRADLFIQPLKRSLFNECKSPIKLLESWAEGVPAFVQDLNSYRAIAPEACFDTPQTLDRMVQNLFADPEAQFRTIQSNYARMDAFWLDNHLNEWLQVMLFPNAPVRQV
;
A
#
# COMPACT_ATOMS: atom_id res chain seq x y z
N MET A 1 33.61 5.43 -11.04
CA MET A 1 32.55 5.64 -12.03
C MET A 1 31.76 4.35 -12.20
N LEU A 2 30.65 4.20 -11.53
CA LEU A 2 29.75 3.03 -11.69
C LEU A 2 28.82 3.32 -12.87
N LYS A 3 28.98 2.60 -13.97
CA LYS A 3 28.04 2.61 -15.08
C LYS A 3 26.82 1.80 -14.71
N PHE A 4 25.68 2.45 -14.51
CA PHE A 4 24.38 1.78 -14.43
C PHE A 4 24.00 1.31 -15.85
N VAL A 5 23.88 0.00 -16.02
CA VAL A 5 23.30 -0.60 -17.22
C VAL A 5 21.77 -0.55 -17.05
N GLN A 6 21.09 0.23 -17.91
CA GLN A 6 19.63 0.29 -17.95
C GLN A 6 19.07 -0.94 -18.66
N PRO A 7 18.10 -1.65 -18.07
CA PRO A 7 17.32 -2.64 -18.82
C PRO A 7 16.35 -1.93 -19.77
N THR A 8 16.42 -2.25 -21.03
CA THR A 8 15.49 -1.74 -22.07
C THR A 8 14.18 -2.50 -21.95
N ILE A 9 13.13 -1.88 -21.37
CA ILE A 9 11.78 -2.41 -21.38
C ILE A 9 10.95 -1.62 -22.39
N VAL A 10 10.40 -2.30 -23.39
CA VAL A 10 9.50 -1.74 -24.39
C VAL A 10 8.10 -1.61 -23.77
N ILE A 11 7.59 -0.38 -23.66
CA ILE A 11 6.24 -0.09 -23.16
C ILE A 11 5.30 0.09 -24.36
N PRO A 12 4.16 -0.61 -24.43
CA PRO A 12 3.14 -0.37 -25.44
C PRO A 12 2.42 0.97 -25.24
N PRO A 13 1.85 1.60 -26.30
CA PRO A 13 1.22 2.91 -26.22
C PRO A 13 -0.06 2.89 -25.38
N SER A 14 -0.23 3.89 -24.50
CA SER A 14 -1.33 4.05 -23.57
C SER A 14 -2.64 4.44 -24.27
N ILE A 15 -3.74 3.78 -23.88
CA ILE A 15 -5.11 4.19 -24.19
C ILE A 15 -5.55 5.21 -23.12
N SER A 16 -5.92 6.40 -23.55
CA SER A 16 -6.32 7.52 -22.70
C SER A 16 -7.80 7.47 -22.33
N GLY A 17 -8.12 7.65 -21.04
CA GLY A 17 -9.49 7.80 -20.57
C GLY A 17 -9.60 8.18 -19.11
N GLY A 18 -9.26 9.40 -18.73
CA GLY A 18 -9.56 10.00 -17.43
C GLY A 18 -9.26 11.49 -17.47
N LYS A 19 -10.20 12.35 -17.04
CA LYS A 19 -9.98 13.81 -16.96
C LYS A 19 -8.92 14.11 -15.90
N THR A 20 -7.68 14.16 -16.31
CA THR A 20 -6.52 14.43 -15.46
C THR A 20 -6.37 15.94 -15.16
N SER A 21 -5.89 16.26 -13.96
CA SER A 21 -5.23 17.53 -13.64
C SER A 21 -4.30 17.95 -14.80
N ARG A 22 -4.12 19.27 -15.03
CA ARG A 22 -3.21 19.73 -16.10
C ARG A 22 -1.89 18.98 -15.97
N PRO A 23 -1.38 18.35 -17.04
CA PRO A 23 -0.16 17.58 -16.96
C PRO A 23 0.99 18.48 -16.50
N VAL A 24 1.75 18.05 -15.50
CA VAL A 24 3.00 18.72 -15.13
C VAL A 24 3.98 18.50 -16.25
N SER A 25 4.34 19.57 -16.94
CA SER A 25 5.37 19.52 -17.96
C SER A 25 6.72 19.82 -17.30
N LEU A 26 7.59 18.83 -17.21
CA LEU A 26 8.98 19.06 -16.82
C LEU A 26 9.71 19.76 -17.98
N ARG A 27 10.44 20.82 -17.65
CA ARG A 27 11.29 21.51 -18.63
C ARG A 27 12.42 20.57 -19.07
N LYS A 28 12.57 20.36 -20.38
CA LYS A 28 13.57 19.45 -20.96
C LYS A 28 15.02 19.93 -20.77
N ASP A 29 15.21 21.24 -20.59
CA ASP A 29 16.50 21.89 -20.38
C ASP A 29 16.97 21.93 -18.91
N ARG A 30 16.21 21.32 -18.00
CA ARG A 30 16.52 21.29 -16.57
C ARG A 30 16.50 19.87 -16.05
N ASN A 31 17.53 19.50 -15.27
CA ASN A 31 17.58 18.26 -14.52
C ASN A 31 16.86 18.42 -13.16
N TYR A 32 16.16 17.38 -12.75
CA TYR A 32 15.41 17.32 -11.49
C TYR A 32 15.96 16.20 -10.62
N LEU A 33 16.54 16.56 -9.49
CA LEU A 33 16.97 15.61 -8.47
C LEU A 33 15.91 15.52 -7.37
N PHE A 34 15.30 14.34 -7.19
CA PHE A 34 14.36 14.07 -6.12
C PHE A 34 15.08 13.31 -5.00
N ALA A 35 15.14 13.92 -3.82
CA ALA A 35 15.69 13.28 -2.64
C ALA A 35 14.55 12.65 -1.82
N SER A 36 14.67 11.38 -1.46
CA SER A 36 13.65 10.68 -0.67
C SER A 36 14.30 9.82 0.40
N THR A 37 13.75 9.85 1.63
CA THR A 37 14.04 8.80 2.60
C THR A 37 13.11 7.63 2.35
N HIS A 38 13.56 6.42 2.65
CA HIS A 38 12.74 5.24 2.80
C HIS A 38 13.18 4.50 4.07
N ILE A 39 12.24 3.84 4.74
CA ILE A 39 12.52 3.25 6.05
C ILE A 39 13.15 1.87 5.90
N ASP A 40 12.67 1.11 4.93
CA ASP A 40 13.00 -0.28 4.75
C ASP A 40 12.94 -0.68 3.25
N VAL A 41 13.15 -1.95 2.99
CA VAL A 41 12.93 -2.59 1.68
C VAL A 41 11.59 -3.33 1.66
N GLY A 42 10.66 -2.96 2.54
CA GLY A 42 9.32 -3.52 2.62
C GLY A 42 8.30 -2.82 1.72
N GLY A 43 7.07 -3.33 1.72
CA GLY A 43 6.00 -2.88 0.84
C GLY A 43 5.75 -1.36 0.87
N CYS A 44 5.76 -0.74 2.06
CA CYS A 44 5.50 0.70 2.19
C CYS A 44 6.49 1.55 1.38
N SER A 45 7.79 1.22 1.45
CA SER A 45 8.82 1.92 0.67
C SER A 45 8.66 1.70 -0.83
N TYR A 46 8.30 0.49 -1.25
CA TYR A 46 8.07 0.21 -2.66
C TYR A 46 6.86 0.98 -3.21
N TYR A 47 5.69 0.90 -2.56
CA TYR A 47 4.48 1.56 -3.04
C TYR A 47 4.56 3.09 -3.02
N ARG A 48 5.24 3.65 -2.02
CA ARG A 48 5.21 5.09 -1.76
C ARG A 48 6.44 5.84 -2.28
N ILE A 49 7.57 5.14 -2.53
CA ILE A 49 8.82 5.77 -2.95
C ILE A 49 9.40 5.10 -4.21
N LEU A 50 9.73 3.80 -4.13
CA LEU A 50 10.61 3.17 -5.11
C LEU A 50 9.94 2.98 -6.47
N PHE A 51 8.71 2.47 -6.54
CA PHE A 51 7.99 2.32 -7.81
C PHE A 51 7.71 3.65 -8.48
N ILE A 52 7.36 4.68 -7.69
CA ILE A 52 7.14 6.03 -8.19
C ILE A 52 8.43 6.57 -8.80
N SER A 53 9.54 6.44 -8.08
CA SER A 53 10.86 6.89 -8.53
C SER A 53 11.29 6.18 -9.81
N GLN A 54 11.10 4.86 -9.88
CA GLN A 54 11.44 4.06 -11.06
C GLN A 54 10.62 4.48 -12.28
N LEU A 55 9.29 4.55 -12.16
CA LEU A 55 8.44 4.92 -13.30
C LEU A 55 8.65 6.36 -13.75
N LEU A 56 8.89 7.29 -12.83
CA LEU A 56 9.23 8.66 -13.18
C LEU A 56 10.57 8.74 -13.94
N SER A 57 11.61 8.01 -13.52
CA SER A 57 12.90 7.95 -14.21
C SER A 57 12.78 7.33 -15.61
N GLN A 58 11.89 6.36 -15.79
CA GLN A 58 11.61 5.78 -17.11
C GLN A 58 10.85 6.74 -18.02
N LYS A 59 9.90 7.50 -17.47
CA LYS A 59 9.07 8.43 -18.23
C LYS A 59 9.77 9.75 -18.57
N TYR A 60 10.65 10.21 -17.69
CA TYR A 60 11.33 11.52 -17.81
C TYR A 60 12.83 11.34 -17.63
N ILE A 61 13.58 11.38 -18.75
CA ILE A 61 15.04 11.14 -18.80
C ILE A 61 15.86 12.16 -18.00
N ASN A 62 15.28 13.31 -17.70
CA ASN A 62 15.92 14.39 -16.94
C ASN A 62 15.53 14.35 -15.43
N THR A 63 15.00 13.24 -14.94
CA THR A 63 14.75 13.02 -13.53
C THR A 63 15.76 12.05 -12.95
N SER A 64 16.22 12.35 -11.73
CA SER A 64 17.11 11.51 -10.96
C SER A 64 16.60 11.38 -9.52
N PHE A 65 16.88 10.26 -8.87
CA PHE A 65 16.46 10.01 -7.51
C PHE A 65 17.66 9.64 -6.66
N CYS A 66 17.70 10.14 -5.43
CA CYS A 66 18.72 9.77 -4.46
C CYS A 66 18.11 9.50 -3.09
N ASP A 67 18.85 8.74 -2.28
CA ASP A 67 18.54 8.60 -0.87
C ASP A 67 18.82 9.93 -0.16
N ALA A 68 17.79 10.50 0.46
CA ALA A 68 17.89 11.76 1.17
C ALA A 68 18.91 11.72 2.33
N ARG A 69 19.24 10.53 2.85
CA ARG A 69 20.29 10.36 3.86
C ARG A 69 21.69 10.72 3.35
N LEU A 70 21.90 10.76 2.03
CA LEU A 70 23.11 11.30 1.46
C LEU A 70 23.33 12.78 1.80
N ALA A 71 22.23 13.53 2.00
CA ALA A 71 22.32 14.93 2.42
C ALA A 71 22.95 15.14 3.81
N PHE A 72 23.05 14.11 4.65
CA PHE A 72 23.82 14.16 5.88
C PHE A 72 25.33 14.28 5.65
N LYS A 73 25.83 13.67 4.56
CA LYS A 73 27.24 13.62 4.25
C LYS A 73 27.66 14.65 3.21
N TYR A 74 26.75 15.00 2.31
CA TYR A 74 27.04 15.78 1.11
C TYR A 74 26.04 16.93 0.99
N THR A 75 26.28 18.01 1.75
CA THR A 75 25.43 19.20 1.74
C THR A 75 25.45 19.92 0.39
N GLU A 76 26.44 19.65 -0.46
CA GLU A 76 26.59 20.16 -1.81
C GLU A 76 25.45 19.73 -2.76
N ILE A 77 24.70 18.71 -2.42
CA ILE A 77 23.55 18.28 -3.22
C ILE A 77 22.32 19.18 -3.05
N PHE A 78 22.19 19.97 -1.99
CA PHE A 78 21.00 20.79 -1.73
C PHE A 78 20.62 21.74 -2.87
N PRO A 79 21.57 22.45 -3.54
CA PRO A 79 21.24 23.28 -4.68
C PRO A 79 20.64 22.52 -5.88
N LEU A 80 20.85 21.21 -5.95
CA LEU A 80 20.41 20.34 -7.04
C LEU A 80 19.04 19.73 -6.77
N ILE A 81 18.58 19.75 -5.51
CA ILE A 81 17.33 19.11 -5.10
C ILE A 81 16.12 19.87 -5.68
N ALA A 82 15.29 19.17 -6.43
CA ALA A 82 14.02 19.67 -6.93
C ALA A 82 12.87 19.44 -5.94
N SER A 83 12.93 18.39 -5.11
CA SER A 83 11.98 18.09 -4.04
C SER A 83 12.61 17.16 -3.03
N PHE A 84 12.26 17.34 -1.76
CA PHE A 84 12.71 16.52 -0.65
C PHE A 84 11.51 15.79 -0.04
N ARG A 85 11.55 14.46 0.02
CA ARG A 85 10.46 13.63 0.54
C ARG A 85 10.92 12.80 1.73
N LEU A 86 10.21 12.92 2.84
CA LEU A 86 10.42 12.15 4.07
C LEU A 86 9.34 11.10 4.22
N GLN A 87 9.69 9.82 4.15
CA GLN A 87 8.75 8.74 4.37
C GLN A 87 8.77 8.27 5.82
N ARG A 88 7.58 8.25 6.47
CA ARG A 88 7.33 7.63 7.78
C ARG A 88 8.34 8.04 8.88
N ALA A 89 8.96 9.20 8.77
CA ALA A 89 9.84 9.70 9.82
C ALA A 89 9.02 9.88 11.10
N CYS A 90 9.33 9.12 12.15
CA CYS A 90 8.58 9.10 13.40
C CYS A 90 9.46 9.01 14.66
N GLY A 91 10.78 9.03 14.49
CA GLY A 91 11.76 9.01 15.58
C GLY A 91 12.25 10.42 15.94
N LEU A 92 12.51 10.64 17.23
CA LEU A 92 13.08 11.90 17.74
C LEU A 92 14.54 12.08 17.32
N ARG A 93 15.25 11.01 17.05
CA ARG A 93 16.66 11.03 16.65
C ARG A 93 16.91 11.92 15.42
N ASP A 94 16.00 11.89 14.46
CA ASP A 94 16.17 12.57 13.18
C ASP A 94 15.54 13.97 13.17
N VAL A 95 14.85 14.38 14.24
CA VAL A 95 14.24 15.71 14.38
C VAL A 95 15.28 16.84 14.34
N PRO A 96 16.43 16.78 15.04
CA PRO A 96 17.45 17.83 14.93
C PRO A 96 17.96 18.00 13.50
N TRP A 97 18.24 16.91 12.79
CA TRP A 97 18.66 16.98 11.40
C TRP A 97 17.61 17.64 10.51
N PHE A 98 16.34 17.26 10.66
CA PHE A 98 15.26 17.86 9.90
C PHE A 98 15.15 19.36 10.17
N ARG A 99 15.11 19.75 11.45
CA ARG A 99 14.91 21.14 11.87
C ARG A 99 16.11 22.03 11.56
N ASP A 100 17.33 21.53 11.83
CA ASP A 100 18.53 22.38 11.86
C ASP A 100 19.32 22.32 10.54
N ILE A 101 19.04 21.35 9.65
CA ILE A 101 19.69 21.20 8.35
C ILE A 101 18.69 21.29 7.21
N ILE A 102 17.65 20.44 7.18
CA ILE A 102 16.73 20.39 6.04
C ILE A 102 15.89 21.66 5.90
N LEU A 103 15.30 22.15 6.99
CA LEU A 103 14.47 23.36 6.92
C LEU A 103 15.28 24.63 6.55
N PRO A 104 16.48 24.86 7.08
CA PRO A 104 17.35 25.94 6.59
C PRO A 104 17.75 25.78 5.13
N ALA A 105 18.10 24.56 4.68
CA ALA A 105 18.42 24.29 3.30
C ALA A 105 17.21 24.54 2.37
N LYS A 106 16.01 24.07 2.76
CA LYS A 106 14.75 24.37 2.08
C LYS A 106 14.56 25.88 1.88
N LYS A 107 14.75 26.66 2.96
CA LYS A 107 14.62 28.13 2.92
C LYS A 107 15.66 28.76 1.97
N ARG A 108 16.88 28.25 1.99
CA ARG A 108 18.00 28.79 1.17
C ARG A 108 17.89 28.45 -0.30
N PHE A 109 17.50 27.19 -0.64
CA PHE A 109 17.53 26.66 -2.00
C PHE A 109 16.16 26.54 -2.65
N GLY A 110 15.07 26.73 -1.89
CA GLY A 110 13.71 26.83 -2.43
C GLY A 110 13.08 25.49 -2.85
N PHE A 111 13.61 24.34 -2.45
CA PHE A 111 12.98 23.07 -2.76
C PHE A 111 11.82 22.78 -1.79
N PRO A 112 10.71 22.20 -2.27
CA PRO A 112 9.62 21.77 -1.41
C PRO A 112 9.99 20.52 -0.60
N VAL A 113 9.42 20.45 0.61
CA VAL A 113 9.50 19.29 1.50
C VAL A 113 8.12 18.64 1.60
N VAL A 114 8.03 17.34 1.27
CA VAL A 114 6.83 16.53 1.40
C VAL A 114 7.03 15.49 2.48
N TYR A 115 6.15 15.45 3.47
CA TYR A 115 6.10 14.40 4.46
C TYR A 115 5.13 13.31 4.00
N GLU A 116 5.60 12.08 3.91
CA GLU A 116 4.82 10.95 3.44
C GLU A 116 4.53 9.99 4.61
N ILE A 117 3.24 9.70 4.85
CA ILE A 117 2.80 8.79 5.91
C ILE A 117 1.58 7.99 5.46
N ASP A 118 1.71 6.67 5.46
CA ASP A 118 0.75 5.74 4.89
C ASP A 118 -0.05 4.92 5.92
N ASP A 119 0.25 5.10 7.22
CA ASP A 119 -0.40 4.38 8.33
C ASP A 119 -0.40 5.23 9.60
N ILE A 120 -1.12 4.83 10.65
CA ILE A 120 -1.01 5.42 11.98
C ILE A 120 0.31 4.92 12.62
N LEU A 121 1.22 5.86 12.92
CA LEU A 121 2.53 5.59 13.51
C LEU A 121 2.64 6.21 14.91
N ILE A 122 1.56 6.13 15.71
CA ILE A 122 1.49 6.59 17.09
C ILE A 122 1.17 5.40 17.96
N ARG A 123 2.10 5.03 18.83
CA ARG A 123 2.05 3.83 19.66
C ARG A 123 0.68 3.61 20.31
N ASP A 124 0.14 4.63 20.94
CA ASP A 124 -1.08 4.50 21.76
C ASP A 124 -2.37 4.37 20.93
N ASP A 125 -2.32 4.69 19.65
CA ASP A 125 -3.42 4.54 18.70
C ASP A 125 -3.30 3.27 17.83
N ILE A 126 -2.20 2.50 17.99
CA ILE A 126 -1.99 1.21 17.34
C ILE A 126 -2.52 0.10 18.27
N PRO A 127 -3.30 -0.86 17.75
CA PRO A 127 -3.83 -1.97 18.55
C PRO A 127 -2.74 -2.72 19.32
N GLU A 128 -3.06 -3.17 20.54
CA GLU A 128 -2.09 -3.83 21.42
C GLU A 128 -1.54 -5.13 20.87
N TYR A 129 -2.34 -5.87 20.11
CA TYR A 129 -1.89 -7.11 19.46
C TYR A 129 -0.83 -6.88 18.36
N ASN A 130 -0.70 -5.66 17.83
CA ASN A 130 0.26 -5.36 16.76
C ASN A 130 1.70 -5.42 17.32
N CYS A 131 2.47 -6.38 16.84
CA CYS A 131 3.84 -6.64 17.34
C CYS A 131 4.82 -5.46 17.07
N TYR A 132 4.50 -4.57 16.13
CA TYR A 132 5.33 -3.39 15.79
C TYR A 132 4.94 -2.13 16.55
N ARG A 133 3.92 -2.16 17.42
CA ARG A 133 3.40 -1.00 18.14
C ARG A 133 4.50 -0.20 18.87
N ASP A 134 5.41 -0.90 19.54
CA ASP A 134 6.43 -0.26 20.39
C ASP A 134 7.55 0.44 19.59
N ILE A 135 7.70 0.15 18.29
CA ILE A 135 8.62 0.85 17.40
C ILE A 135 8.22 2.33 17.28
N PHE A 136 6.92 2.63 17.39
CA PHE A 136 6.35 3.97 17.18
C PHE A 136 6.15 4.76 18.48
N ARG A 137 6.89 4.42 19.56
CA ARG A 137 6.78 5.09 20.88
C ARG A 137 7.06 6.59 20.85
N GLU A 138 7.90 7.05 19.93
CA GLU A 138 8.28 8.46 19.77
C GLU A 138 7.37 9.21 18.77
N GLY A 139 6.48 8.50 18.06
CA GLY A 139 5.67 9.06 16.99
C GLY A 139 4.82 10.27 17.39
N ALA A 140 4.21 10.23 18.57
CA ALA A 140 3.38 11.33 19.06
C ALA A 140 4.15 12.66 19.22
N GLN A 141 5.45 12.59 19.46
CA GLN A 141 6.32 13.77 19.65
C GLN A 141 7.03 14.18 18.36
N ALA A 142 7.47 13.22 17.56
CA ALA A 142 8.28 13.46 16.36
C ALA A 142 7.44 13.84 15.13
N ILE A 143 6.32 13.15 14.89
CA ILE A 143 5.49 13.33 13.69
C ILE A 143 5.00 14.78 13.51
N PRO A 144 4.45 15.47 14.54
CA PRO A 144 3.99 16.85 14.38
C PRO A 144 5.11 17.80 13.94
N VAL A 145 6.36 17.57 14.33
CA VAL A 145 7.50 18.39 13.91
C VAL A 145 7.75 18.25 12.40
N TYR A 146 7.71 17.02 11.89
CA TYR A 146 7.86 16.77 10.45
C TYR A 146 6.69 17.31 9.64
N MET A 147 5.47 17.12 10.14
CA MET A 147 4.25 17.62 9.49
C MET A 147 4.22 19.14 9.44
N ASP A 148 4.64 19.81 10.51
CA ASP A 148 4.65 21.28 10.57
C ASP A 148 5.68 21.87 9.61
N GLY A 149 6.87 21.30 9.52
CA GLY A 149 7.94 21.76 8.63
C GLY A 149 7.75 21.42 7.15
N ALA A 150 6.91 20.43 6.82
CA ALA A 150 6.63 20.05 5.43
C ALA A 150 5.70 21.05 4.72
N ASP A 151 5.79 21.19 3.40
CA ASP A 151 4.89 21.99 2.57
C ASP A 151 3.59 21.24 2.23
N ALA A 152 3.67 19.92 2.11
CA ALA A 152 2.52 19.04 1.97
C ALA A 152 2.75 17.73 2.74
N ILE A 153 1.64 17.08 3.06
CA ILE A 153 1.63 15.75 3.70
C ILE A 153 0.87 14.80 2.80
N THR A 154 1.51 13.73 2.32
CA THR A 154 0.83 12.70 1.54
C THR A 154 0.38 11.56 2.44
N VAL A 155 -0.86 11.11 2.23
CA VAL A 155 -1.49 10.00 2.95
C VAL A 155 -2.23 9.09 1.97
N THR A 156 -2.55 7.87 2.37
CA THR A 156 -3.18 6.86 1.50
C THR A 156 -4.70 6.97 1.40
N CYS A 157 -5.37 7.56 2.39
CA CYS A 157 -6.83 7.66 2.43
C CYS A 157 -7.29 8.89 3.23
N ALA A 158 -8.54 9.30 3.01
CA ALA A 158 -9.13 10.44 3.70
C ALA A 158 -9.20 10.26 5.23
N PRO A 159 -9.63 9.09 5.77
CA PRO A 159 -9.63 8.88 7.22
C PRO A 159 -8.28 9.10 7.88
N LEU A 160 -7.18 8.71 7.23
CA LEU A 160 -5.83 8.92 7.75
C LEU A 160 -5.45 10.41 7.78
N ALA A 161 -5.86 11.17 6.76
CA ALA A 161 -5.67 12.62 6.73
C ALA A 161 -6.47 13.32 7.84
N ASP A 162 -7.72 12.92 8.04
CA ASP A 162 -8.61 13.48 9.05
C ASP A 162 -8.09 13.16 10.47
N TYR A 163 -7.61 11.92 10.68
CA TYR A 163 -7.00 11.50 11.92
C TYR A 163 -5.80 12.38 12.29
N TYR A 164 -4.81 12.55 11.41
CA TYR A 164 -3.61 13.33 11.72
C TYR A 164 -3.90 14.83 11.81
N SER A 165 -4.82 15.32 10.97
CA SER A 165 -5.27 16.72 11.03
C SER A 165 -5.86 17.05 12.39
N ALA A 166 -6.77 16.22 12.90
CA ALA A 166 -7.38 16.38 14.20
C ALA A 166 -6.39 16.17 15.36
N LYS A 167 -5.59 15.10 15.30
CA LYS A 167 -4.65 14.72 16.36
C LYS A 167 -3.62 15.80 16.67
N PHE A 168 -3.07 16.41 15.61
CA PHE A 168 -1.98 17.40 15.73
C PHE A 168 -2.40 18.82 15.38
N ARG A 169 -3.69 19.08 15.12
CA ARG A 169 -4.23 20.39 14.72
C ARG A 169 -3.52 20.96 13.47
N ILE A 170 -3.11 20.09 12.56
CA ILE A 170 -2.52 20.47 11.26
C ILE A 170 -3.67 20.81 10.29
N PRO A 171 -3.62 21.94 9.56
CA PRO A 171 -4.68 22.27 8.60
C PRO A 171 -4.93 21.16 7.59
N ARG A 172 -6.21 20.74 7.44
CA ARG A 172 -6.59 19.66 6.51
C ARG A 172 -6.14 19.92 5.07
N ALA A 173 -6.09 21.20 4.67
CA ALA A 173 -5.61 21.63 3.35
C ALA A 173 -4.15 21.29 3.07
N LYS A 174 -3.35 20.99 4.09
CA LYS A 174 -1.94 20.56 3.94
C LYS A 174 -1.83 19.08 3.49
N PHE A 175 -2.89 18.30 3.69
CA PHE A 175 -2.92 16.88 3.35
C PHE A 175 -3.32 16.66 1.89
N ARG A 176 -2.60 15.74 1.23
CA ARG A 176 -2.87 15.24 -0.12
C ARG A 176 -3.15 13.75 -0.02
N VAL A 177 -4.38 13.35 -0.32
CA VAL A 177 -4.74 11.93 -0.37
C VAL A 177 -4.28 11.40 -1.72
N ILE A 178 -3.29 10.52 -1.70
CA ILE A 178 -2.81 9.77 -2.87
C ILE A 178 -2.87 8.30 -2.49
N PRO A 179 -3.82 7.52 -3.02
CA PRO A 179 -3.93 6.10 -2.73
C PRO A 179 -2.66 5.31 -3.06
N ASN A 180 -2.55 4.11 -2.53
CA ASN A 180 -1.54 3.18 -3.01
C ASN A 180 -1.97 2.66 -4.39
N TYR A 181 -1.27 3.11 -5.42
CA TYR A 181 -1.42 2.62 -6.78
C TYR A 181 -0.43 1.48 -7.05
N LEU A 182 -0.79 0.56 -7.93
CA LEU A 182 0.03 -0.58 -8.30
C LEU A 182 0.78 -0.32 -9.62
N PRO A 183 2.11 -0.53 -9.69
CA PRO A 183 2.81 -0.50 -10.97
C PRO A 183 2.40 -1.71 -11.81
N ARG A 184 1.91 -1.44 -13.02
CA ARG A 184 1.39 -2.47 -13.93
C ARG A 184 2.44 -3.55 -14.19
N TYR A 185 3.66 -3.18 -14.53
CA TYR A 185 4.75 -4.12 -14.88
C TYR A 185 5.09 -5.11 -13.76
N PHE A 186 4.73 -4.82 -12.51
CA PHE A 186 5.08 -5.65 -11.36
C PHE A 186 3.91 -6.52 -10.86
N PHE A 187 2.68 -5.99 -10.89
CA PHE A 187 1.51 -6.66 -10.34
C PHE A 187 0.58 -7.24 -11.39
N ASP A 188 0.52 -6.66 -12.61
CA ASP A 188 -0.42 -7.13 -13.63
C ASP A 188 -0.06 -8.54 -14.10
N SER A 189 -0.90 -9.48 -13.75
CA SER A 189 -0.75 -10.88 -14.14
C SER A 189 -2.08 -11.53 -14.47
N TYR A 190 -3.10 -10.70 -14.75
CA TYR A 190 -4.38 -11.22 -15.23
C TYR A 190 -4.21 -11.88 -16.60
N ASP A 191 -4.68 -13.12 -16.70
CA ASP A 191 -4.78 -13.88 -17.94
C ASP A 191 -6.09 -14.65 -17.90
N GLU A 192 -6.95 -14.42 -18.90
CA GLU A 192 -8.28 -15.00 -18.95
C GLU A 192 -8.23 -16.53 -19.02
N VAL A 193 -7.29 -17.10 -19.78
CA VAL A 193 -7.14 -18.56 -19.92
C VAL A 193 -6.76 -19.16 -18.58
N ILE A 194 -5.78 -18.57 -17.89
CA ILE A 194 -5.33 -19.02 -16.56
C ILE A 194 -6.47 -18.93 -15.54
N VAL A 195 -7.28 -17.86 -15.59
CA VAL A 195 -8.43 -17.68 -14.70
C VAL A 195 -9.48 -18.77 -14.96
N ARG A 196 -9.86 -19.02 -16.21
CA ARG A 196 -10.83 -20.06 -16.58
C ARG A 196 -10.35 -21.46 -16.17
N ASP A 197 -9.08 -21.79 -16.43
CA ASP A 197 -8.49 -23.07 -16.01
C ASP A 197 -8.48 -23.24 -14.49
N ARG A 198 -8.18 -22.17 -13.75
CA ARG A 198 -8.23 -22.18 -12.29
C ARG A 198 -9.65 -22.46 -11.78
N ILE A 199 -10.66 -21.78 -12.33
CA ILE A 199 -12.08 -22.01 -11.99
C ILE A 199 -12.50 -23.45 -12.33
N ALA A 200 -12.19 -23.93 -13.53
CA ALA A 200 -12.51 -25.29 -13.94
C ALA A 200 -11.90 -26.35 -13.01
N SER A 201 -10.68 -26.12 -12.54
CA SER A 201 -9.97 -27.04 -11.64
C SER A 201 -10.63 -27.19 -10.24
N GLN A 202 -11.51 -26.28 -9.84
CA GLN A 202 -12.24 -26.37 -8.56
C GLN A 202 -13.19 -27.56 -8.49
N LYS A 203 -13.59 -28.12 -9.65
CA LYS A 203 -14.41 -29.33 -9.70
C LYS A 203 -13.69 -30.58 -9.19
N SER A 204 -12.36 -30.59 -9.25
CA SER A 204 -11.52 -31.76 -8.88
C SER A 204 -10.70 -31.56 -7.59
N ARG A 205 -10.80 -30.40 -6.95
CA ARG A 205 -10.07 -30.08 -5.71
C ARG A 205 -10.86 -29.15 -4.81
N LYS A 206 -10.44 -29.04 -3.53
CA LYS A 206 -10.97 -27.99 -2.65
C LYS A 206 -10.61 -26.61 -3.19
N PRO A 207 -11.54 -25.63 -3.17
CA PRO A 207 -11.21 -24.24 -3.44
C PRO A 207 -10.15 -23.72 -2.45
N ARG A 208 -9.21 -22.93 -2.96
CA ARG A 208 -8.09 -22.37 -2.18
C ARG A 208 -8.42 -20.96 -1.73
N ILE A 209 -8.50 -20.76 -0.42
CA ILE A 209 -8.73 -19.45 0.20
C ILE A 209 -7.45 -18.98 0.86
N CYS A 210 -6.95 -17.82 0.46
CA CYS A 210 -5.68 -17.30 0.92
C CYS A 210 -5.85 -16.06 1.79
N PHE A 211 -5.12 -16.03 2.90
CA PHE A 211 -4.90 -14.86 3.75
C PHE A 211 -3.46 -14.40 3.55
N SER A 212 -3.27 -13.17 3.02
CA SER A 212 -1.93 -12.61 2.78
C SER A 212 -1.69 -11.41 3.69
N CYS A 213 -1.03 -11.64 4.84
CA CYS A 213 -0.83 -10.63 5.87
C CYS A 213 0.44 -10.86 6.69
N GLY A 214 1.01 -9.76 7.18
CA GLY A 214 2.19 -9.80 8.05
C GLY A 214 1.86 -10.13 9.51
N LEU A 215 2.88 -10.22 10.34
CA LEU A 215 2.76 -10.54 11.77
C LEU A 215 1.99 -9.47 12.57
N SER A 216 1.91 -8.24 12.07
CA SER A 216 1.17 -7.14 12.70
C SER A 216 -0.34 -7.37 12.82
N HIS A 217 -0.88 -8.36 12.14
CA HIS A 217 -2.31 -8.70 12.13
C HIS A 217 -2.68 -9.75 13.18
N PHE A 218 -1.70 -10.30 13.92
CA PHE A 218 -1.91 -11.39 14.87
C PHE A 218 -1.46 -11.01 16.27
N ASP A 219 -2.18 -11.52 17.27
CA ASP A 219 -1.77 -11.44 18.67
C ASP A 219 -0.65 -12.46 18.97
N THR A 220 0.54 -12.17 18.47
CA THR A 220 1.72 -13.03 18.66
C THR A 220 2.18 -13.09 20.12
N LYS A 221 1.79 -12.11 20.95
CA LYS A 221 2.11 -12.05 22.37
C LYS A 221 1.05 -12.71 23.25
N GLN A 222 -0.05 -13.17 22.66
CA GLN A 222 -1.18 -13.82 23.34
C GLN A 222 -1.76 -13.00 24.50
N ILE A 223 -1.86 -11.67 24.30
CA ILE A 223 -2.43 -10.77 25.31
C ILE A 223 -3.95 -10.91 25.47
N GLY A 224 -4.62 -11.62 24.54
CA GLY A 224 -6.04 -11.93 24.64
C GLY A 224 -6.99 -10.80 24.26
N SER A 225 -6.50 -9.67 23.75
CA SER A 225 -7.33 -8.53 23.31
C SER A 225 -8.09 -8.79 21.99
N GLY A 226 -7.85 -9.95 21.38
CA GLY A 226 -8.33 -10.30 20.03
C GLY A 226 -7.59 -9.54 18.94
N ASP A 227 -7.28 -10.22 17.86
CA ASP A 227 -6.56 -9.70 16.69
C ASP A 227 -7.47 -9.51 15.47
N ASP A 228 -6.88 -9.23 14.31
CA ASP A 228 -7.62 -9.03 13.07
C ASP A 228 -8.38 -10.27 12.58
N PHE A 229 -7.99 -11.47 13.04
CA PHE A 229 -8.63 -12.73 12.67
C PHE A 229 -9.71 -13.17 13.66
N SER A 230 -9.76 -12.59 14.86
CA SER A 230 -10.65 -13.04 15.94
C SER A 230 -12.12 -13.13 15.52
N GLY A 231 -12.55 -12.26 14.59
CA GLY A 231 -13.93 -12.27 14.08
C GLY A 231 -14.28 -13.45 13.16
N ILE A 232 -13.29 -14.16 12.59
CA ILE A 232 -13.52 -15.25 11.60
C ILE A 232 -12.83 -16.56 11.96
N LEU A 233 -12.16 -16.66 13.12
CA LEU A 233 -11.42 -17.88 13.50
C LEU A 233 -12.31 -19.13 13.52
N ASP A 234 -13.50 -19.05 14.13
CA ASP A 234 -14.44 -20.17 14.19
C ASP A 234 -14.91 -20.56 12.79
N TRP A 235 -15.16 -19.58 11.91
CA TRP A 235 -15.52 -19.86 10.53
C TRP A 235 -14.41 -20.62 9.80
N ILE A 236 -13.14 -20.24 9.99
CA ILE A 236 -11.98 -20.94 9.40
C ILE A 236 -11.93 -22.39 9.90
N VAL A 237 -12.06 -22.60 11.21
CA VAL A 237 -12.02 -23.94 11.84
C VAL A 237 -13.16 -24.82 11.33
N GLN A 238 -14.38 -24.30 11.25
CA GLN A 238 -15.56 -25.04 10.79
C GLN A 238 -15.44 -25.43 9.30
N ASN A 239 -14.81 -24.59 8.49
CA ASN A 239 -14.73 -24.78 7.06
C ASN A 239 -13.41 -25.43 6.56
N ARG A 240 -12.48 -25.81 7.46
CA ARG A 240 -11.16 -26.38 7.07
C ARG A 240 -11.25 -27.68 6.26
N HIS A 241 -12.36 -28.40 6.36
CA HIS A 241 -12.60 -29.60 5.56
C HIS A 241 -13.21 -29.32 4.18
N ARG A 242 -13.86 -28.15 4.02
CA ARG A 242 -14.48 -27.72 2.75
C ARG A 242 -13.51 -26.99 1.84
N TYR A 243 -12.63 -26.16 2.41
CA TYR A 243 -11.69 -25.29 1.70
C TYR A 243 -10.24 -25.64 2.06
N GLN A 244 -9.33 -25.37 1.14
CA GLN A 244 -7.90 -25.39 1.42
C GLN A 244 -7.47 -23.97 1.82
N PHE A 245 -7.28 -23.74 3.11
CA PHE A 245 -6.80 -22.43 3.58
C PHE A 245 -5.28 -22.30 3.45
N ILE A 246 -4.83 -21.14 2.98
CA ILE A 246 -3.42 -20.79 2.79
C ILE A 246 -3.13 -19.53 3.58
N PHE A 247 -2.15 -19.58 4.46
CA PHE A 247 -1.64 -18.41 5.20
C PHE A 247 -0.30 -18.01 4.59
N HIS A 248 -0.28 -16.87 3.92
CA HIS A 248 0.91 -16.29 3.32
C HIS A 248 1.41 -15.12 4.18
N GLY A 249 2.56 -15.29 4.78
CA GLY A 249 3.18 -14.34 5.70
C GLY A 249 3.07 -14.75 7.16
N GLY A 250 2.07 -14.28 7.88
CA GLY A 250 1.82 -14.65 9.26
C GLY A 250 0.81 -15.80 9.40
N PHE A 251 0.77 -16.38 10.59
CA PHE A 251 -0.18 -17.44 10.95
C PHE A 251 -0.74 -17.17 12.36
N PRO A 252 -2.09 -17.23 12.55
CA PRO A 252 -2.69 -16.97 13.87
C PRO A 252 -2.24 -18.00 14.91
N PRO A 253 -1.65 -17.61 16.04
CA PRO A 253 -1.26 -18.55 17.10
C PRO A 253 -2.43 -19.39 17.62
N THR A 254 -3.64 -18.83 17.63
CA THR A 254 -4.88 -19.50 18.05
C THR A 254 -5.25 -20.70 17.17
N LEU A 255 -4.77 -20.76 15.95
CA LEU A 255 -4.96 -21.89 15.02
C LEU A 255 -3.84 -22.94 15.09
N ALA A 256 -2.85 -22.78 15.98
CA ALA A 256 -1.69 -23.68 16.06
C ALA A 256 -2.05 -25.16 16.19
N ARG A 257 -3.12 -25.49 16.95
CA ARG A 257 -3.61 -26.87 17.11
C ARG A 257 -4.16 -27.52 15.84
N TYR A 258 -4.44 -26.72 14.81
CA TYR A 258 -4.94 -27.16 13.50
C TYR A 258 -3.91 -26.92 12.38
N ALA A 259 -2.65 -26.66 12.72
CA ALA A 259 -1.64 -26.22 11.76
C ALA A 259 -1.45 -27.18 10.57
N GLU A 260 -1.66 -28.49 10.79
CA GLU A 260 -1.56 -29.51 9.74
C GLU A 260 -2.69 -29.45 8.69
N ASP A 261 -3.82 -28.82 9.03
CA ASP A 261 -4.95 -28.63 8.10
C ASP A 261 -4.71 -27.47 7.12
N PHE A 262 -3.64 -26.68 7.31
CA PHE A 262 -3.42 -25.44 6.60
C PHE A 262 -2.08 -25.42 5.85
N ILE A 263 -2.08 -24.77 4.67
CA ILE A 263 -0.83 -24.45 3.98
C ILE A 263 -0.26 -23.16 4.57
N ARG A 264 1.00 -23.16 4.98
CA ARG A 264 1.71 -22.00 5.50
C ARG A 264 2.88 -21.66 4.60
N VAL A 265 2.89 -20.41 4.10
CA VAL A 265 3.92 -19.90 3.22
C VAL A 265 4.56 -18.68 3.88
N PRO A 266 5.85 -18.72 4.21
CA PRO A 266 6.50 -17.61 4.91
C PRO A 266 6.60 -16.37 4.03
N VAL A 267 6.81 -15.20 4.66
CA VAL A 267 7.18 -13.96 3.96
C VAL A 267 8.54 -14.16 3.31
N GLY A 268 8.64 -13.80 2.04
CA GLY A 268 9.89 -13.68 1.30
C GLY A 268 10.24 -12.21 1.02
N PRO A 269 11.31 -11.96 0.25
CA PRO A 269 11.64 -10.63 -0.23
C PRO A 269 10.46 -10.01 -1.00
N PHE A 270 10.24 -8.70 -0.84
CA PHE A 270 9.11 -8.02 -1.48
C PHE A 270 9.13 -8.14 -3.02
N LEU A 271 10.30 -8.17 -3.62
CA LEU A 271 10.43 -8.33 -5.08
C LEU A 271 9.94 -9.70 -5.58
N ASP A 272 9.94 -10.72 -4.73
CA ASP A 272 9.37 -12.04 -5.04
C ASP A 272 7.86 -12.13 -4.74
N TYR A 273 7.31 -11.16 -4.04
CA TYR A 273 5.96 -11.20 -3.48
C TYR A 273 4.87 -11.50 -4.52
N PRO A 274 4.78 -10.82 -5.69
CA PRO A 274 3.76 -11.17 -6.69
C PRO A 274 3.96 -12.57 -7.27
N ARG A 275 5.21 -13.00 -7.46
CA ARG A 275 5.53 -14.34 -7.97
C ARG A 275 5.08 -15.43 -6.98
N VAL A 276 5.37 -15.23 -5.69
CA VAL A 276 4.92 -16.15 -4.64
C VAL A 276 3.40 -16.20 -4.58
N ARG A 277 2.71 -15.07 -4.56
CA ARG A 277 1.25 -15.01 -4.54
C ARG A 277 0.62 -15.79 -5.71
N ARG A 278 1.10 -15.59 -6.93
CA ARG A 278 0.64 -16.35 -8.12
C ARG A 278 0.83 -17.86 -7.95
N SER A 279 1.96 -18.30 -7.37
CA SER A 279 2.25 -19.73 -7.16
C SER A 279 1.28 -20.39 -6.16
N LEU A 280 0.62 -19.63 -5.29
CA LEU A 280 -0.40 -20.14 -4.36
C LEU A 280 -1.65 -20.66 -5.10
N ARG A 281 -1.90 -20.16 -6.31
CA ARG A 281 -3.09 -20.47 -7.12
C ARG A 281 -4.38 -20.31 -6.30
N ALA A 282 -4.47 -19.21 -5.55
CA ALA A 282 -5.62 -18.87 -4.74
C ALA A 282 -6.88 -18.68 -5.61
N ASP A 283 -8.01 -19.18 -5.16
CA ASP A 283 -9.31 -18.99 -5.79
C ASP A 283 -10.05 -17.77 -5.19
N LEU A 284 -9.66 -17.39 -3.97
CA LEU A 284 -10.20 -16.26 -3.23
C LEU A 284 -9.14 -15.74 -2.25
N PHE A 285 -8.99 -14.43 -2.15
CA PHE A 285 -8.31 -13.80 -1.03
C PHE A 285 -9.32 -13.28 -0.01
N ILE A 286 -9.01 -13.44 1.28
CA ILE A 286 -9.80 -12.83 2.37
C ILE A 286 -8.86 -11.96 3.20
N GLN A 287 -9.30 -10.72 3.47
CA GLN A 287 -8.61 -9.79 4.35
C GLN A 287 -9.51 -9.46 5.55
N PRO A 288 -9.43 -10.24 6.62
CA PRO A 288 -10.09 -9.90 7.86
C PRO A 288 -9.33 -8.77 8.55
N LEU A 289 -10.07 -7.84 9.13
CA LEU A 289 -9.52 -6.76 9.93
C LEU A 289 -10.47 -6.45 11.09
N LYS A 290 -9.96 -6.36 12.31
CA LYS A 290 -10.75 -5.91 13.44
C LYS A 290 -11.16 -4.45 13.25
N ARG A 291 -12.44 -4.11 13.44
CA ARG A 291 -12.88 -2.71 13.39
C ARG A 291 -12.17 -1.90 14.47
N SER A 292 -11.40 -0.91 14.03
CA SER A 292 -10.66 0.03 14.87
C SER A 292 -10.30 1.26 14.06
N LEU A 293 -10.04 2.39 14.71
CA LEU A 293 -9.57 3.60 14.02
C LEU A 293 -8.30 3.32 13.20
N PHE A 294 -7.39 2.52 13.74
CA PHE A 294 -6.17 2.10 13.05
C PHE A 294 -6.46 1.41 11.72
N ASN A 295 -7.39 0.45 11.71
CA ASN A 295 -7.74 -0.29 10.49
C ASN A 295 -8.62 0.51 9.54
N GLU A 296 -9.45 1.45 10.03
CA GLU A 296 -10.20 2.40 9.17
C GLU A 296 -9.28 3.34 8.38
N CYS A 297 -8.07 3.56 8.86
CA CYS A 297 -7.04 4.37 8.20
C CYS A 297 -6.15 3.58 7.22
N LYS A 298 -6.38 2.27 7.04
CA LYS A 298 -5.57 1.44 6.14
C LYS A 298 -5.95 1.64 4.68
N SER A 299 -4.94 1.52 3.82
CA SER A 299 -5.11 1.47 2.38
C SER A 299 -5.74 0.15 1.92
N PRO A 300 -6.61 0.15 0.89
CA PRO A 300 -7.22 -1.05 0.32
C PRO A 300 -6.28 -1.87 -0.57
N ILE A 301 -4.98 -1.78 -0.36
CA ILE A 301 -3.94 -2.34 -1.26
C ILE A 301 -4.11 -3.85 -1.50
N LYS A 302 -4.52 -4.61 -0.48
CA LYS A 302 -4.70 -6.07 -0.60
C LYS A 302 -5.82 -6.47 -1.56
N LEU A 303 -6.87 -5.67 -1.63
CA LEU A 303 -7.93 -5.82 -2.60
C LEU A 303 -7.40 -5.58 -4.02
N LEU A 304 -6.65 -4.50 -4.23
CA LEU A 304 -6.09 -4.13 -5.52
C LEU A 304 -5.06 -5.17 -6.02
N GLU A 305 -4.17 -5.64 -5.14
CA GLU A 305 -3.22 -6.71 -5.45
C GLU A 305 -3.94 -7.97 -5.96
N SER A 306 -5.06 -8.34 -5.34
CA SER A 306 -5.83 -9.51 -5.72
C SER A 306 -6.50 -9.33 -7.08
N TRP A 307 -7.07 -8.16 -7.33
CA TRP A 307 -7.69 -7.85 -8.62
C TRP A 307 -6.68 -7.84 -9.77
N ALA A 308 -5.48 -7.31 -9.54
CA ALA A 308 -4.39 -7.30 -10.52
C ALA A 308 -3.93 -8.71 -10.92
N GLU A 309 -4.13 -9.69 -10.05
CA GLU A 309 -3.82 -11.11 -10.28
C GLU A 309 -5.02 -11.90 -10.84
N GLY A 310 -6.15 -11.25 -11.09
CA GLY A 310 -7.38 -11.93 -11.51
C GLY A 310 -7.94 -12.87 -10.44
N VAL A 311 -7.83 -12.51 -9.16
CA VAL A 311 -8.38 -13.29 -8.04
C VAL A 311 -9.40 -12.42 -7.31
N PRO A 312 -10.63 -12.91 -7.03
CA PRO A 312 -11.57 -12.18 -6.22
C PRO A 312 -11.05 -12.02 -4.79
N ALA A 313 -11.49 -10.96 -4.13
CA ALA A 313 -11.15 -10.74 -2.72
C ALA A 313 -12.38 -10.34 -1.93
N PHE A 314 -12.54 -10.89 -0.72
CA PHE A 314 -13.48 -10.42 0.29
C PHE A 314 -12.72 -9.75 1.43
N VAL A 315 -13.22 -8.60 1.86
CA VAL A 315 -12.52 -7.74 2.81
C VAL A 315 -13.45 -7.34 3.94
N GLN A 316 -12.90 -7.10 5.12
CA GLN A 316 -13.68 -6.55 6.24
C GLN A 316 -14.32 -5.23 5.82
N ASP A 317 -15.57 -5.01 6.24
CA ASP A 317 -16.32 -3.80 5.96
C ASP A 317 -15.72 -2.60 6.71
N LEU A 318 -14.77 -1.92 6.06
CA LEU A 318 -14.09 -0.70 6.48
C LEU A 318 -14.29 0.40 5.43
N ASN A 319 -14.22 1.66 5.84
CA ASN A 319 -14.48 2.81 4.96
C ASN A 319 -13.63 2.81 3.68
N SER A 320 -12.34 2.50 3.77
CA SER A 320 -11.43 2.50 2.63
C SER A 320 -11.77 1.42 1.59
N TYR A 321 -12.26 0.25 2.04
CA TYR A 321 -12.70 -0.83 1.15
C TYR A 321 -14.08 -0.57 0.58
N ARG A 322 -15.02 -0.13 1.44
CA ARG A 322 -16.41 0.18 1.03
C ARG A 322 -16.47 1.26 -0.05
N ALA A 323 -15.60 2.25 0.02
CA ALA A 323 -15.51 3.30 -0.98
C ALA A 323 -15.14 2.77 -2.39
N ILE A 324 -14.46 1.62 -2.47
CA ILE A 324 -13.99 1.03 -3.72
C ILE A 324 -14.87 -0.14 -4.15
N ALA A 325 -15.23 -1.04 -3.23
CA ALA A 325 -15.90 -2.31 -3.52
C ALA A 325 -16.88 -2.70 -2.40
N PRO A 326 -18.01 -2.00 -2.23
CA PRO A 326 -18.98 -2.35 -1.20
C PRO A 326 -19.48 -3.79 -1.31
N GLU A 327 -19.56 -4.33 -2.52
CA GLU A 327 -19.97 -5.71 -2.82
C GLU A 327 -18.96 -6.77 -2.35
N ALA A 328 -17.70 -6.40 -2.12
CA ALA A 328 -16.65 -7.28 -1.63
C ALA A 328 -16.54 -7.24 -0.08
N CYS A 329 -17.31 -6.37 0.58
CA CYS A 329 -17.22 -6.15 2.01
C CYS A 329 -18.09 -7.13 2.80
N PHE A 330 -17.53 -7.73 3.87
CA PHE A 330 -18.28 -8.50 4.86
C PHE A 330 -18.15 -7.87 6.24
N ASP A 331 -19.19 -7.97 7.05
CA ASP A 331 -19.27 -7.46 8.42
C ASP A 331 -19.26 -8.56 9.47
N THR A 332 -19.77 -9.76 9.11
CA THR A 332 -19.91 -10.92 9.98
C THR A 332 -19.41 -12.20 9.34
N PRO A 333 -19.05 -13.24 10.11
CA PRO A 333 -18.74 -14.57 9.56
C PRO A 333 -19.88 -15.17 8.73
N GLN A 334 -21.13 -14.91 9.08
CA GLN A 334 -22.30 -15.39 8.35
C GLN A 334 -22.42 -14.73 6.98
N THR A 335 -22.18 -13.43 6.91
CA THR A 335 -22.13 -12.70 5.63
C THR A 335 -20.97 -13.24 4.78
N LEU A 336 -19.78 -13.42 5.36
CA LEU A 336 -18.63 -14.00 4.67
C LEU A 336 -18.95 -15.40 4.14
N ASP A 337 -19.54 -16.28 4.95
CA ASP A 337 -19.87 -17.66 4.55
C ASP A 337 -20.80 -17.68 3.33
N ARG A 338 -21.86 -16.86 3.36
CA ARG A 338 -22.80 -16.71 2.24
C ARG A 338 -22.11 -16.19 0.97
N MET A 339 -21.23 -15.20 1.11
CA MET A 339 -20.49 -14.63 -0.03
C MET A 339 -19.56 -15.69 -0.65
N VAL A 340 -18.86 -16.47 0.17
CA VAL A 340 -17.96 -17.53 -0.29
C VAL A 340 -18.74 -18.66 -0.98
N GLN A 341 -19.87 -19.08 -0.41
CA GLN A 341 -20.73 -20.09 -1.01
C GLN A 341 -21.27 -19.64 -2.36
N ASN A 342 -21.78 -18.43 -2.45
CA ASN A 342 -22.30 -17.87 -3.71
C ASN A 342 -21.19 -17.75 -4.78
N LEU A 343 -19.97 -17.33 -4.40
CA LEU A 343 -18.84 -17.21 -5.32
C LEU A 343 -18.51 -18.58 -5.98
N PHE A 344 -18.50 -19.66 -5.20
CA PHE A 344 -18.11 -20.98 -5.68
C PHE A 344 -19.27 -21.80 -6.26
N ALA A 345 -20.52 -21.34 -6.12
CA ALA A 345 -21.69 -22.04 -6.66
C ALA A 345 -21.84 -21.89 -8.18
N ASP A 346 -21.41 -20.77 -8.76
CA ASP A 346 -21.55 -20.47 -10.18
C ASP A 346 -20.20 -20.05 -10.80
N PRO A 347 -19.52 -20.95 -11.55
CA PRO A 347 -18.24 -20.67 -12.20
C PRO A 347 -18.29 -19.48 -13.18
N GLU A 348 -19.39 -19.29 -13.90
CA GLU A 348 -19.54 -18.17 -14.84
C GLU A 348 -19.77 -16.85 -14.11
N ALA A 349 -20.53 -16.83 -13.02
CA ALA A 349 -20.66 -15.66 -12.18
C ALA A 349 -19.32 -15.30 -11.51
N GLN A 350 -18.56 -16.30 -11.05
CA GLN A 350 -17.21 -16.10 -10.54
C GLN A 350 -16.30 -15.45 -11.59
N PHE A 351 -16.33 -15.97 -12.82
CA PHE A 351 -15.53 -15.41 -13.90
C PHE A 351 -15.91 -13.97 -14.22
N ARG A 352 -17.21 -13.65 -14.36
CA ARG A 352 -17.68 -12.28 -14.59
C ARG A 352 -17.26 -11.33 -13.47
N THR A 353 -17.30 -11.76 -12.21
CA THR A 353 -16.83 -10.99 -11.07
C THR A 353 -15.35 -10.66 -11.20
N ILE A 354 -14.52 -11.63 -11.57
CA ILE A 354 -13.08 -11.43 -11.77
C ILE A 354 -12.81 -10.43 -12.91
N GLN A 355 -13.48 -10.57 -14.05
CA GLN A 355 -13.35 -9.64 -15.18
C GLN A 355 -13.72 -8.20 -14.78
N SER A 356 -14.87 -8.05 -14.10
CA SER A 356 -15.34 -6.75 -13.62
C SER A 356 -14.35 -6.10 -12.66
N ASN A 357 -13.81 -6.87 -11.72
CA ASN A 357 -12.81 -6.41 -10.76
C ASN A 357 -11.52 -5.97 -11.46
N TYR A 358 -11.04 -6.78 -12.40
CA TYR A 358 -9.83 -6.45 -13.16
C TYR A 358 -10.02 -5.20 -14.04
N ALA A 359 -11.17 -5.04 -14.67
CA ALA A 359 -11.48 -3.84 -15.47
C ALA A 359 -11.40 -2.55 -14.64
N ARG A 360 -11.72 -2.61 -13.34
CA ARG A 360 -11.61 -1.46 -12.41
C ARG A 360 -10.16 -1.08 -12.10
N MET A 361 -9.19 -1.97 -12.37
CA MET A 361 -7.77 -1.71 -12.12
C MET A 361 -7.21 -0.54 -12.94
N ASP A 362 -7.85 -0.16 -14.05
CA ASP A 362 -7.42 1.03 -14.81
C ASP A 362 -7.41 2.32 -13.97
N ALA A 363 -8.29 2.41 -12.97
CA ALA A 363 -8.31 3.52 -12.02
C ALA A 363 -7.21 3.43 -10.93
N PHE A 364 -6.46 2.32 -10.86
CA PHE A 364 -5.51 2.06 -9.77
C PHE A 364 -4.09 1.72 -10.25
N TRP A 365 -3.82 1.77 -11.56
CA TRP A 365 -2.46 1.60 -12.06
C TRP A 365 -1.63 2.86 -11.84
N LEU A 366 -0.48 2.71 -11.16
CA LEU A 366 0.45 3.82 -10.86
C LEU A 366 0.88 4.57 -12.12
N ASP A 367 0.99 3.88 -13.24
CA ASP A 367 1.34 4.43 -14.54
C ASP A 367 0.42 5.60 -14.95
N ASN A 368 -0.85 5.54 -14.57
CA ASN A 368 -1.86 6.56 -14.85
C ASN A 368 -1.82 7.75 -13.87
N HIS A 369 -1.16 7.60 -12.70
CA HIS A 369 -1.19 8.54 -11.58
C HIS A 369 0.14 9.21 -11.26
N LEU A 370 1.17 9.01 -12.10
CA LEU A 370 2.49 9.62 -11.89
C LEU A 370 2.45 11.15 -11.82
N ASN A 371 1.49 11.76 -12.54
CA ASN A 371 1.32 13.21 -12.54
C ASN A 371 0.87 13.77 -11.17
N GLU A 372 0.07 13.03 -10.42
CA GLU A 372 -0.34 13.42 -9.05
C GLU A 372 0.88 13.51 -8.13
N TRP A 373 1.79 12.54 -8.24
CA TRP A 373 3.03 12.54 -7.48
C TRP A 373 3.96 13.69 -7.88
N LEU A 374 4.13 13.95 -9.18
CA LEU A 374 4.91 15.09 -9.64
C LEU A 374 4.33 16.41 -9.16
N GLN A 375 3.00 16.55 -9.21
CA GLN A 375 2.33 17.76 -8.76
C GLN A 375 2.59 18.02 -7.27
N VAL A 376 2.46 17.02 -6.42
CA VAL A 376 2.72 17.17 -4.98
C VAL A 376 4.20 17.43 -4.71
N MET A 377 5.10 16.75 -5.41
CA MET A 377 6.54 16.92 -5.18
C MET A 377 7.06 18.28 -5.64
N LEU A 378 6.54 18.84 -6.73
CA LEU A 378 7.05 20.09 -7.29
C LEU A 378 6.20 21.32 -6.92
N PHE A 379 4.90 21.12 -6.69
CA PHE A 379 3.94 22.19 -6.48
C PHE A 379 3.00 21.85 -5.29
N PRO A 380 3.53 21.62 -4.08
CA PRO A 380 2.75 21.12 -2.93
C PRO A 380 1.60 22.05 -2.53
N ASN A 381 1.72 23.35 -2.79
CA ASN A 381 0.71 24.36 -2.46
C ASN A 381 -0.33 24.59 -3.56
N ALA A 382 -0.19 23.93 -4.72
CA ALA A 382 -1.18 24.06 -5.78
C ALA A 382 -2.52 23.43 -5.33
N PRO A 383 -3.67 24.08 -5.61
CA PRO A 383 -4.97 23.53 -5.25
C PRO A 383 -5.17 22.20 -5.98
N VAL A 384 -5.38 21.12 -5.22
CA VAL A 384 -5.86 19.85 -5.76
C VAL A 384 -7.34 20.06 -6.06
N ARG A 385 -7.74 20.03 -7.33
CA ARG A 385 -9.14 19.91 -7.67
C ARG A 385 -9.59 18.53 -7.19
N GLN A 386 -10.44 18.53 -6.16
CA GLN A 386 -11.14 17.33 -5.76
C GLN A 386 -11.95 16.85 -6.97
N VAL A 387 -11.71 15.61 -7.38
CA VAL A 387 -12.49 14.88 -8.38
C VAL A 387 -13.69 14.28 -7.69
#